data_c1297aa50dd1b09c31c84d103f64c41d
#
_entry.id   c1297aa50dd1b09c31c84d103f64c41d
#
_cell.length_a   1.000
_cell.length_b   1.000
_cell.length_c   1.000
_cell.angle_alpha   90.00
_cell.angle_beta   90.00
_cell.angle_gamma   90.00
#
_symmetry.space_group_name_H-M   'P 1'
#
loop_
_entity.id
_entity.type
_entity.pdbx_description
1 polymer ?
#
loop_
_entity_poly.entity_id
_entity_poly.type
_entity_poly.pdbx_seq_one_letter_code
_entity_poly.pdbx_strand_id
1 'polypeptide(L)'
;GIGLSANQVGLPFRMFVIGGHPQIEDGKIRNCFNPLIKDFSQETVNMKEGCLSFPFLFLMINRPKWVNVEYTDENGEKIEEYLHGMTARIFQHENEHMNGYVFTDLVSKLKLDRGKKAQAKLIKQTIRRQQERLRNEVASKNVKI
;
A
#
# COMPACT_ATOMS: atom_id res chain seq x y z
N GLY A 1 3.05 -6.65 -0.27
CA GLY A 1 2.00 -5.63 -0.44
C GLY A 1 0.65 -6.17 -0.03
N ILE A 2 -0.24 -5.27 0.32
CA ILE A 2 -1.61 -5.57 0.77
C ILE A 2 -2.66 -4.92 -0.14
N GLY A 3 -2.22 -4.22 -1.18
CA GLY A 3 -3.02 -3.64 -2.25
C GLY A 3 -2.17 -3.42 -3.49
N LEU A 4 -2.79 -3.50 -4.65
CA LEU A 4 -2.18 -3.23 -5.95
C LEU A 4 -3.25 -2.86 -6.97
N SER A 5 -3.07 -1.73 -7.61
CA SER A 5 -3.97 -1.25 -8.66
C SER A 5 -3.45 -1.57 -10.06
N ALA A 6 -4.37 -1.78 -11.00
CA ALA A 6 -4.07 -2.18 -12.38
C ALA A 6 -3.14 -1.18 -13.10
N ASN A 7 -3.34 0.13 -12.91
CA ASN A 7 -2.51 1.15 -13.53
C ASN A 7 -1.06 1.19 -12.99
N GLN A 8 -0.80 0.68 -11.78
CA GLN A 8 0.58 0.54 -11.27
C GLN A 8 1.40 -0.51 -12.04
N VAL A 9 0.74 -1.43 -12.73
CA VAL A 9 1.36 -2.47 -13.56
C VAL A 9 1.11 -2.26 -15.06
N GLY A 10 0.67 -1.05 -15.46
CA GLY A 10 0.49 -0.66 -16.85
C GLY A 10 -0.80 -1.18 -17.50
N LEU A 11 -1.75 -1.68 -16.74
CA LEU A 11 -3.04 -2.13 -17.26
C LEU A 11 -4.07 -0.98 -17.23
N PRO A 12 -4.75 -0.67 -18.35
CA PRO A 12 -5.67 0.47 -18.46
C PRO A 12 -7.08 0.15 -17.94
N PHE A 13 -7.17 -0.55 -16.82
CA PHE A 13 -8.44 -0.94 -16.22
C PHE A 13 -8.67 -0.24 -14.88
N ARG A 14 -9.93 0.11 -14.61
CA ARG A 14 -10.33 0.60 -13.28
C ARG A 14 -10.57 -0.58 -12.36
N MET A 15 -9.50 -1.16 -11.86
CA MET A 15 -9.54 -2.24 -10.88
C MET A 15 -8.32 -2.22 -9.96
N PHE A 16 -8.50 -2.78 -8.78
CA PHE A 16 -7.42 -3.12 -7.87
C PHE A 16 -7.76 -4.37 -7.05
N VAL A 17 -6.74 -4.95 -6.47
CA VAL A 17 -6.85 -6.07 -5.54
C VAL A 17 -6.38 -5.59 -4.17
N ILE A 18 -7.12 -5.92 -3.12
CA ILE A 18 -6.76 -5.60 -1.74
C ILE A 18 -6.89 -6.82 -0.83
N GLY A 19 -6.08 -6.89 0.23
CA GLY A 19 -6.11 -7.96 1.23
C GLY A 19 -4.97 -8.95 1.10
N GLY A 20 -5.25 -10.21 1.47
CA GLY A 20 -4.28 -11.31 1.43
C GLY A 20 -3.30 -11.36 2.60
N HIS A 21 -3.37 -10.45 3.57
CA HIS A 21 -2.54 -10.50 4.76
C HIS A 21 -3.29 -11.17 5.92
N PRO A 22 -2.74 -12.23 6.58
CA PRO A 22 -3.47 -13.01 7.59
C PRO A 22 -4.03 -12.18 8.75
N GLN A 23 -3.37 -11.09 9.12
CA GLN A 23 -3.81 -10.20 10.22
C GLN A 23 -4.88 -9.17 9.78
N ILE A 24 -5.29 -9.17 8.51
CA ILE A 24 -6.31 -8.27 7.97
C ILE A 24 -7.45 -9.14 7.47
N GLU A 25 -8.55 -9.17 8.21
CA GLU A 25 -9.75 -9.96 7.90
C GLU A 25 -9.41 -11.41 7.49
N ASP A 26 -8.52 -12.06 8.26
CA ASP A 26 -8.08 -13.46 8.04
C ASP A 26 -7.55 -13.74 6.62
N GLY A 27 -6.95 -12.73 6.01
CA GLY A 27 -6.40 -12.84 4.66
C GLY A 27 -7.44 -12.72 3.54
N LYS A 28 -8.65 -12.24 3.82
CA LYS A 28 -9.66 -12.01 2.80
C LYS A 28 -9.12 -11.14 1.68
N ILE A 29 -9.33 -11.59 0.43
CA ILE A 29 -8.97 -10.86 -0.78
C ILE A 29 -10.24 -10.28 -1.40
N ARG A 30 -10.15 -9.05 -1.89
CA ARG A 30 -11.19 -8.40 -2.70
C ARG A 30 -10.61 -8.00 -4.04
N ASN A 31 -11.26 -8.45 -5.10
CA ASN A 31 -11.03 -8.00 -6.47
C ASN A 31 -12.06 -6.90 -6.77
N CYS A 32 -11.63 -5.66 -6.85
CA CYS A 32 -12.52 -4.50 -6.94
C CYS A 32 -12.48 -3.92 -8.35
N PHE A 33 -13.50 -4.21 -9.16
CA PHE A 33 -13.69 -3.63 -10.49
C PHE A 33 -14.60 -2.41 -10.40
N ASN A 34 -14.25 -1.33 -11.09
CA ASN A 34 -14.96 -0.05 -11.09
C ASN A 34 -15.29 0.45 -9.67
N PRO A 35 -14.30 0.53 -8.77
CA PRO A 35 -14.52 0.91 -7.39
C PRO A 35 -14.98 2.35 -7.25
N LEU A 36 -15.88 2.56 -6.28
CA LEU A 36 -16.42 3.87 -5.91
C LEU A 36 -16.50 3.98 -4.39
N ILE A 37 -16.07 5.09 -3.83
CA ILE A 37 -16.37 5.48 -2.44
C ILE A 37 -17.64 6.31 -2.47
N LYS A 38 -18.70 5.83 -1.82
CA LYS A 38 -20.02 6.47 -1.76
C LYS A 38 -20.12 7.43 -0.58
N ASP A 39 -19.52 7.05 0.54
CA ASP A 39 -19.54 7.82 1.79
C ASP A 39 -18.32 7.51 2.65
N PHE A 40 -18.00 8.37 3.61
CA PHE A 40 -16.85 8.21 4.50
C PHE A 40 -17.06 8.92 5.84
N SER A 41 -16.33 8.49 6.86
CA SER A 41 -16.38 9.10 8.18
C SER A 41 -15.77 10.50 8.22
N GLN A 42 -16.36 11.39 9.02
CA GLN A 42 -15.73 12.67 9.38
C GLN A 42 -14.53 12.45 10.32
N GLU A 43 -14.59 11.41 11.16
CA GLU A 43 -13.46 11.01 12.00
C GLU A 43 -12.34 10.43 11.13
N THR A 44 -11.11 10.90 11.35
CA THR A 44 -9.93 10.45 10.61
C THR A 44 -8.93 9.78 11.53
N VAL A 45 -8.11 8.92 10.96
CA VAL A 45 -7.01 8.22 11.64
C VAL A 45 -5.71 8.51 10.92
N ASN A 46 -4.69 8.92 11.67
CA ASN A 46 -3.35 9.16 11.15
C ASN A 46 -2.50 7.90 11.30
N MET A 47 -2.07 7.31 10.19
CA MET A 47 -1.27 6.09 10.18
C MET A 47 -0.14 6.17 9.15
N LYS A 48 0.89 5.35 9.38
CA LYS A 48 2.01 5.19 8.48
C LYS A 48 1.61 4.37 7.26
N GLU A 49 1.80 4.92 6.07
CA GLU A 49 1.56 4.27 4.78
C GLU A 49 2.82 4.20 3.94
N GLY A 50 2.89 3.17 3.10
CA GLY A 50 3.84 3.03 2.00
C GLY A 50 3.11 2.63 0.74
N CYS A 51 3.79 2.68 -0.39
CA CYS A 51 3.26 2.27 -1.69
C CYS A 51 4.32 1.47 -2.44
N LEU A 52 3.90 0.42 -3.16
CA LEU A 52 4.81 -0.40 -3.98
C LEU A 52 5.49 0.41 -5.09
N SER A 53 4.83 1.47 -5.58
CA SER A 53 5.40 2.40 -6.56
C SER A 53 6.46 3.35 -5.98
N PHE A 54 6.57 3.44 -4.63
CA PHE A 54 7.53 4.26 -3.91
C PHE A 54 8.28 3.43 -2.86
N PRO A 55 9.19 2.53 -3.28
CA PRO A 55 9.88 1.62 -2.36
C PRO A 55 10.58 2.36 -1.24
N PHE A 56 10.42 1.86 0.00
CA PHE A 56 11.03 2.41 1.22
C PHE A 56 10.57 3.82 1.63
N LEU A 57 9.63 4.45 0.89
CA LEU A 57 9.03 5.71 1.30
C LEU A 57 7.82 5.43 2.18
N PHE A 58 7.85 5.94 3.40
CA PHE A 58 6.75 5.85 4.37
C PHE A 58 6.38 7.23 4.86
N LEU A 59 5.08 7.53 4.86
CA LEU A 59 4.52 8.83 5.29
C LEU A 59 3.38 8.63 6.26
N MET A 60 3.20 9.57 7.17
CA MET A 60 2.03 9.62 8.06
C MET A 60 0.87 10.27 7.30
N ILE A 61 -0.15 9.48 6.99
CA ILE A 61 -1.31 9.89 6.20
C ILE A 61 -2.57 9.88 7.08
N ASN A 62 -3.34 10.96 6.96
CA ASN A 62 -4.62 11.09 7.62
C ASN A 62 -5.73 10.63 6.66
N ARG A 63 -6.54 9.66 7.08
CA ARG A 63 -7.65 9.12 6.27
C ARG A 63 -8.92 8.93 7.08
N PRO A 64 -10.10 9.04 6.47
CA PRO A 64 -11.35 8.56 7.05
C PRO A 64 -11.22 7.18 7.69
N LYS A 65 -11.82 7.04 8.87
CA LYS A 65 -11.75 5.82 9.69
C LYS A 65 -12.50 4.64 9.05
N TRP A 66 -13.59 4.95 8.33
CA TRP A 66 -14.39 4.02 7.57
C TRP A 66 -14.83 4.64 6.24
N VAL A 67 -15.14 3.78 5.27
CA VAL A 67 -15.72 4.15 3.98
C VAL A 67 -16.86 3.22 3.62
N ASN A 68 -17.93 3.74 3.02
CA ASN A 68 -18.94 2.97 2.31
C ASN A 68 -18.53 2.91 0.84
N VAL A 69 -18.39 1.69 0.31
CA VAL A 69 -17.85 1.46 -1.02
C VAL A 69 -18.78 0.61 -1.87
N GLU A 70 -18.69 0.82 -3.17
CA GLU A 70 -19.33 -0.02 -4.18
C GLU A 70 -18.27 -0.46 -5.18
N TYR A 71 -18.31 -1.73 -5.59
CA TYR A 71 -17.47 -2.27 -6.66
C TYR A 71 -18.13 -3.52 -7.25
N THR A 72 -17.67 -3.96 -8.42
CA THR A 72 -18.03 -5.25 -8.99
C THR A 72 -16.93 -6.25 -8.63
N ASP A 73 -17.32 -7.46 -8.19
CA ASP A 73 -16.38 -8.53 -7.87
C ASP A 73 -15.98 -9.35 -9.12
N GLU A 74 -15.16 -10.38 -8.93
CA GLU A 74 -14.71 -11.29 -9.99
C GLU A 74 -15.82 -12.14 -10.62
N ASN A 75 -16.98 -12.25 -9.98
CA ASN A 75 -18.16 -12.97 -10.48
C ASN A 75 -19.11 -12.04 -11.27
N GLY A 76 -18.78 -10.74 -11.35
CA GLY A 76 -19.64 -9.74 -11.97
C GLY A 76 -20.75 -9.23 -11.06
N GLU A 77 -20.72 -9.55 -9.78
CA GLU A 77 -21.72 -9.11 -8.81
C GLU A 77 -21.36 -7.74 -8.24
N LYS A 78 -22.37 -6.88 -8.11
CA LYS A 78 -22.23 -5.59 -7.42
C LYS A 78 -22.20 -5.81 -5.91
N ILE A 79 -21.14 -5.37 -5.30
CA ILE A 79 -20.93 -5.40 -3.85
C ILE A 79 -21.00 -3.98 -3.32
N GLU A 80 -21.81 -3.79 -2.28
CA GLU A 80 -21.80 -2.59 -1.45
C GLU A 80 -21.51 -2.98 -0.01
N GLU A 81 -20.47 -2.39 0.60
CA GLU A 81 -20.09 -2.70 1.97
C GLU A 81 -19.45 -1.50 2.69
N TYR A 82 -19.53 -1.52 4.02
CA TYR A 82 -18.79 -0.63 4.88
C TYR A 82 -17.44 -1.25 5.24
N LEU A 83 -16.36 -0.59 4.89
CA LEU A 83 -15.01 -1.00 5.23
C LEU A 83 -14.49 -0.17 6.42
N HIS A 84 -13.75 -0.83 7.31
CA HIS A 84 -13.19 -0.24 8.51
C HIS A 84 -11.69 -0.55 8.64
N GLY A 85 -10.99 0.19 9.49
CA GLY A 85 -9.61 -0.10 9.87
C GLY A 85 -8.65 -0.15 8.69
N MET A 86 -7.81 -1.17 8.65
CA MET A 86 -6.79 -1.31 7.61
C MET A 86 -7.39 -1.54 6.22
N THR A 87 -8.46 -2.29 6.10
CA THR A 87 -9.15 -2.54 4.82
C THR A 87 -9.68 -1.25 4.22
N ALA A 88 -10.32 -0.39 5.03
CA ALA A 88 -10.77 0.94 4.59
C ALA A 88 -9.60 1.80 4.10
N ARG A 89 -8.47 1.75 4.80
CA ARG A 89 -7.26 2.50 4.45
C ARG A 89 -6.67 2.04 3.11
N ILE A 90 -6.55 0.73 2.91
CA ILE A 90 -6.02 0.17 1.67
C ILE A 90 -6.94 0.51 0.50
N PHE A 91 -8.26 0.36 0.68
CA PHE A 91 -9.23 0.70 -0.38
C PHE A 91 -9.10 2.17 -0.81
N GLN A 92 -8.99 3.09 0.13
CA GLN A 92 -8.81 4.52 -0.16
C GLN A 92 -7.51 4.78 -0.92
N HIS A 93 -6.41 4.13 -0.53
CA HIS A 93 -5.11 4.24 -1.18
C HIS A 93 -5.16 3.77 -2.64
N GLU A 94 -5.72 2.59 -2.89
CA GLU A 94 -5.81 2.03 -4.24
C GLU A 94 -6.83 2.81 -5.11
N ASN A 95 -7.91 3.31 -4.51
CA ASN A 95 -8.88 4.15 -5.22
C ASN A 95 -8.29 5.50 -5.67
N GLU A 96 -7.33 6.05 -4.93
CA GLU A 96 -6.58 7.25 -5.36
C GLU A 96 -5.78 6.96 -6.63
N HIS A 97 -5.11 5.81 -6.72
CA HIS A 97 -4.41 5.40 -7.95
C HIS A 97 -5.35 5.36 -9.17
N MET A 98 -6.60 4.91 -8.98
CA MET A 98 -7.61 4.90 -10.05
C MET A 98 -7.98 6.31 -10.53
N ASN A 99 -7.82 7.32 -9.67
CA ASN A 99 -8.12 8.73 -9.96
C ASN A 99 -6.87 9.54 -10.31
N GLY A 100 -5.71 8.89 -10.46
CA GLY A 100 -4.45 9.54 -10.83
C GLY A 100 -3.73 10.23 -9.68
N TYR A 101 -4.11 9.96 -8.43
CA TYR A 101 -3.46 10.50 -7.23
C TYR A 101 -2.57 9.45 -6.58
N VAL A 102 -1.60 9.94 -5.82
CA VAL A 102 -0.70 9.11 -5.02
C VAL A 102 -0.60 9.68 -3.60
N PHE A 103 -0.29 8.82 -2.63
CA PHE A 103 -0.26 9.19 -1.21
C PHE A 103 0.69 10.34 -0.87
N THR A 104 1.69 10.61 -1.71
CA THR A 104 2.59 11.76 -1.54
C THR A 104 1.89 13.10 -1.75
N ASP A 105 0.78 13.13 -2.47
CA ASP A 105 -0.02 14.33 -2.74
C ASP A 105 -0.81 14.78 -1.50
N LEU A 106 -0.98 13.88 -0.53
CA LEU A 106 -1.75 14.11 0.70
C LEU A 106 -0.92 14.77 1.82
N VAL A 107 0.35 15.03 1.60
CA VAL A 107 1.24 15.60 2.62
C VAL A 107 1.88 16.90 2.15
N SER A 108 2.24 17.75 3.11
CA SER A 108 3.00 18.97 2.81
C SER A 108 4.40 18.63 2.27
N LYS A 109 4.95 19.54 1.48
CA LYS A 109 6.33 19.43 0.95
C LYS A 109 7.34 19.13 2.06
N LEU A 110 7.22 19.79 3.22
CA LEU A 110 8.12 19.56 4.36
C LEU A 110 8.06 18.12 4.87
N LYS A 111 6.84 17.53 4.99
CA LYS A 111 6.66 16.13 5.39
C LYS A 111 7.22 15.18 4.34
N LEU A 112 7.01 15.46 3.06
CA LEU A 112 7.54 14.67 1.96
C LEU A 112 9.08 14.70 1.95
N ASP A 113 9.70 15.85 2.11
CA ASP A 113 11.16 15.99 2.14
C ASP A 113 11.79 15.22 3.31
N ARG A 114 11.15 15.26 4.49
CA ARG A 114 11.56 14.45 5.65
C ARG A 114 11.42 12.95 5.35
N GLY A 115 10.33 12.53 4.74
CA GLY A 115 10.10 11.16 4.31
C GLY A 115 11.16 10.67 3.33
N LYS A 116 11.51 11.47 2.31
CA LYS A 116 12.58 11.16 1.34
C LYS A 116 13.97 11.05 1.99
N LYS A 117 14.29 11.88 2.99
CA LYS A 117 15.53 11.74 3.76
C LYS A 117 15.56 10.42 4.54
N ALA A 118 14.45 10.05 5.18
CA ALA A 118 14.33 8.77 5.87
C ALA A 118 14.41 7.57 4.90
N GLN A 119 13.78 7.65 3.74
CA GLN A 119 13.88 6.68 2.65
C GLN A 119 15.34 6.44 2.22
N ALA A 120 16.08 7.51 1.94
CA ALA A 120 17.49 7.41 1.52
C ALA A 120 18.35 6.71 2.59
N LYS A 121 18.10 7.00 3.88
CA LYS A 121 18.79 6.34 5.00
C LYS A 121 18.45 4.84 5.05
N LEU A 122 17.17 4.49 4.89
CA LEU A 122 16.71 3.09 4.92
C LEU A 122 17.29 2.28 3.76
N ILE A 123 17.33 2.84 2.55
CA ILE A 123 17.95 2.23 1.38
C ILE A 123 19.43 1.91 1.65
N LYS A 124 20.19 2.88 2.14
CA LYS A 124 21.61 2.68 2.49
C LYS A 124 21.82 1.55 3.51
N GLN A 125 20.97 1.52 4.54
CA GLN A 125 21.02 0.46 5.57
C GLN A 125 20.68 -0.92 5.00
N THR A 126 19.70 -1.00 4.12
CA THR A 126 19.28 -2.26 3.49
C THR A 126 20.40 -2.81 2.59
N ILE A 127 21.00 -1.96 1.76
CA ILE A 127 22.13 -2.35 0.90
C ILE A 127 23.29 -2.88 1.73
N ARG A 128 23.67 -2.14 2.80
CA ARG A 128 24.74 -2.58 3.69
C ARG A 128 24.47 -3.96 4.31
N ARG A 129 23.25 -4.18 4.82
CA ARG A 129 22.86 -5.49 5.39
C ARG A 129 22.92 -6.62 4.37
N GLN A 130 22.50 -6.37 3.13
CA GLN A 130 22.61 -7.37 2.06
C GLN A 130 24.08 -7.71 1.74
N GLN A 131 24.94 -6.70 1.64
CA GLN A 131 26.37 -6.90 1.42
C GLN A 131 27.04 -7.70 2.56
N GLU A 132 26.69 -7.40 3.81
CA GLU A 132 27.18 -8.15 4.98
C GLU A 132 26.71 -9.62 4.95
N ARG A 133 25.43 -9.88 4.59
CA ARG A 133 24.91 -11.24 4.43
C ARG A 133 25.67 -12.02 3.34
N LEU A 134 25.83 -11.43 2.17
CA LEU A 134 26.57 -12.05 1.06
C LEU A 134 28.02 -12.38 1.43
N ARG A 135 28.73 -11.46 2.13
CA ARG A 135 30.10 -11.72 2.61
C ARG A 135 30.13 -12.91 3.57
N ASN A 136 29.19 -12.98 4.51
CA ASN A 136 29.12 -14.08 5.48
C ASN A 136 28.79 -15.42 4.81
N GLU A 137 27.92 -15.43 3.79
CA GLU A 137 27.61 -16.63 3.02
C GLU A 137 28.82 -17.14 2.22
N VAL A 138 29.57 -16.24 1.59
CA VAL A 138 30.83 -16.60 0.89
C VAL A 138 31.88 -17.14 1.87
N ALA A 139 32.05 -16.48 3.02
CA ALA A 139 33.01 -16.92 4.04
C ALA A 139 32.65 -18.32 4.60
N SER A 140 31.35 -18.60 4.83
CA SER A 140 30.89 -19.89 5.34
C SER A 140 31.05 -21.04 4.33
N LYS A 141 30.99 -20.74 3.03
CA LYS A 141 31.23 -21.73 1.97
C LYS A 141 32.74 -22.06 1.83
N ASN A 142 33.61 -21.09 2.06
CA ASN A 142 35.07 -21.29 1.97
C ASN A 142 35.67 -22.05 3.16
N VAL A 143 34.91 -22.22 4.25
CA VAL A 143 35.36 -23.00 5.45
C VAL A 143 35.01 -24.50 5.35
N LYS A 144 34.26 -24.91 4.32
CA LYS A 144 33.84 -26.32 4.10
C LYS A 144 34.68 -27.09 3.09
N ILE A 145 35.96 -26.66 2.87
CA ILE A 145 36.93 -27.40 2.07
C ILE A 145 38.00 -27.99 2.99
#